data_1ad3f91135d52bcb2bca36f9087d5f64
#
_entry.id   1ad3f91135d52bcb2bca36f9087d5f64
#
_cell.length_a   1.000
_cell.length_b   1.000
_cell.length_c   1.000
_cell.angle_alpha   90.00
_cell.angle_beta   90.00
_cell.angle_gamma   90.00
#
_symmetry.space_group_name_H-M   'P 1'
#
loop_
_entity.id
_entity.type
_entity.pdbx_description
1 polymer ?
#
loop_
_entity_poly.entity_id
_entity_poly.type
_entity_poly.pdbx_seq_one_letter_code
_entity_poly.pdbx_strand_id
1 'polypeptide(L)'
;MVAVCVLSLSLAGLSVSAEPVKVGNPGFPYSVPGSFLTVSRQVKGQYGFKTHSGLWIRNVSTAWREDVCRLVPSVGGRDVEVTECVMRDGWIEAVTEKGPIEFAFARPDLLLVRSKSPEMHIRFEFQRPRQKYDFPSAFGRRIDYLHYNADRLLMDTRVGARDPDKGNTVRVHPSAGGIEVAILDIHTGDWDGAEPTGSFEDAVRTQKASFERMLASLPSVPKAFERARHEAAVLFWTTIAGPRGMFRRPMMLMSNNWMNKTWSWDHAINSLSLGYHDQDVAWEQFRCMFDFMSPEGMMPDMVSDEEIYWWAVKPPVHGWVFSKLRRMKEFPRERLEIAYDLIGRWTNWWLTRRDFDRNGLVEYLDGCDSGWDNSTAICMNRPPLETPDLQAFLILQMECLADLAKTLGRGEESAQWTARSQKMLDALVRVLFDANGAPRVRRLRDNGFDSASLSLVTRLPIILGKRLPEKCRARMIADIKEKGFITDWGLATESVNSRHYKTDGYWQGPIWGPATLIAVEGLRACGEDALADEIALKFCKLVTKSGFSENFDAKGGGALRDPAYTWTASAFLVLAHELN
;
A
#
# COMPACT_ATOMS: atom_id res chain seq x y z
N MET A 1 19.49 -34.27 44.74
CA MET A 1 19.37 -32.83 44.93
C MET A 1 20.31 -32.16 43.97
N VAL A 2 19.83 -31.73 42.84
CA VAL A 2 20.58 -30.94 41.86
C VAL A 2 19.84 -29.62 41.72
N ALA A 3 20.49 -28.54 42.11
CA ALA A 3 19.92 -27.19 42.07
C ALA A 3 19.97 -26.67 40.62
N VAL A 4 18.81 -26.33 40.09
CA VAL A 4 18.65 -25.63 38.83
C VAL A 4 18.74 -24.13 39.12
N CYS A 5 19.85 -23.48 38.72
CA CYS A 5 19.97 -22.03 38.70
C CYS A 5 19.20 -21.49 37.50
N VAL A 6 18.11 -20.81 37.79
CA VAL A 6 17.38 -19.98 36.79
C VAL A 6 18.10 -18.63 36.72
N LEU A 7 18.84 -18.41 35.65
CA LEU A 7 19.36 -17.09 35.29
C LEU A 7 18.22 -16.26 34.70
N SER A 8 17.71 -15.32 35.49
CA SER A 8 16.85 -14.24 35.00
C SER A 8 17.70 -13.23 34.23
N LEU A 9 17.69 -13.31 32.92
CA LEU A 9 18.20 -12.23 32.06
C LEU A 9 17.19 -11.07 32.09
N SER A 10 17.55 -10.02 32.83
CA SER A 10 16.89 -8.73 32.75
C SER A 10 17.21 -8.09 31.39
N LEU A 11 16.21 -8.06 30.52
CA LEU A 11 16.22 -7.20 29.32
C LEU A 11 16.15 -5.74 29.80
N ALA A 12 17.31 -5.15 30.10
CA ALA A 12 17.45 -3.71 30.15
C ALA A 12 17.40 -3.20 28.70
N GLY A 13 16.19 -2.80 28.26
CA GLY A 13 15.97 -2.19 26.97
C GLY A 13 16.76 -0.90 26.86
N LEU A 14 17.74 -0.85 25.98
CA LEU A 14 18.28 0.38 25.43
C LEU A 14 17.15 1.06 24.66
N SER A 15 16.44 1.98 25.29
CA SER A 15 15.58 2.93 24.61
C SER A 15 16.47 3.86 23.78
N VAL A 16 16.75 3.50 22.55
CA VAL A 16 17.14 4.48 21.55
C VAL A 16 15.91 5.35 21.37
N SER A 17 15.93 6.57 21.91
CA SER A 17 14.89 7.57 21.61
C SER A 17 15.03 7.88 20.11
N ALA A 18 14.29 7.15 19.27
CA ALA A 18 14.16 7.50 17.88
C ALA A 18 13.53 8.90 17.80
N GLU A 19 14.06 9.75 16.93
CA GLU A 19 13.40 11.03 16.65
C GLU A 19 11.93 10.77 16.30
N PRO A 20 10.98 11.58 16.81
CA PRO A 20 9.56 11.37 16.58
C PRO A 20 9.24 11.34 15.08
N VAL A 21 8.46 10.36 14.64
CA VAL A 21 8.02 10.28 13.25
C VAL A 21 7.02 11.40 12.97
N LYS A 22 7.25 12.14 11.91
CA LYS A 22 6.37 13.26 11.49
C LYS A 22 5.18 12.72 10.71
N VAL A 23 4.12 12.34 11.42
CA VAL A 23 2.85 11.84 10.88
C VAL A 23 1.77 12.92 10.99
N GLY A 24 0.82 12.91 10.07
CA GLY A 24 -0.18 13.97 9.96
C GLY A 24 0.31 15.22 9.23
N ASN A 25 1.56 15.22 8.79
CA ASN A 25 2.16 16.27 7.94
C ASN A 25 1.76 16.07 6.47
N PRO A 26 2.02 17.04 5.60
CA PRO A 26 1.61 16.96 4.21
C PRO A 26 2.04 15.63 3.58
N GLY A 27 1.06 14.90 3.04
CA GLY A 27 1.27 13.63 2.36
C GLY A 27 1.41 12.40 3.25
N PHE A 28 1.41 12.52 4.59
CA PHE A 28 1.47 11.37 5.50
C PHE A 28 0.37 11.48 6.58
N PRO A 29 -0.89 11.15 6.27
CA PRO A 29 -2.01 11.27 7.21
C PRO A 29 -1.88 10.32 8.40
N TYR A 30 -2.34 10.75 9.57
CA TYR A 30 -2.49 9.92 10.76
C TYR A 30 -3.85 9.23 10.76
N SER A 31 -3.86 7.95 11.06
CA SER A 31 -5.05 7.12 11.26
C SER A 31 -4.68 5.93 12.17
N VAL A 32 -5.61 4.97 12.34
CA VAL A 32 -5.37 3.71 13.06
C VAL A 32 -6.00 2.54 12.28
N PRO A 33 -5.55 1.30 12.50
CA PRO A 33 -6.15 0.15 11.82
C PRO A 33 -7.66 0.07 12.02
N GLY A 34 -8.37 -0.12 10.94
CA GLY A 34 -9.82 -0.20 10.90
C GLY A 34 -10.53 1.14 10.67
N SER A 35 -9.83 2.27 10.78
CA SER A 35 -10.44 3.60 10.62
C SER A 35 -10.51 4.03 9.15
N PHE A 36 -11.56 4.80 8.85
CA PHE A 36 -11.68 5.62 7.63
C PHE A 36 -11.40 7.10 7.90
N LEU A 37 -11.35 7.51 9.18
CA LEU A 37 -10.94 8.86 9.54
C LEU A 37 -9.42 9.01 9.51
N THR A 38 -8.97 10.15 9.01
CA THR A 38 -7.56 10.55 9.05
C THR A 38 -7.42 11.99 9.51
N VAL A 39 -6.28 12.30 10.14
CA VAL A 39 -5.90 13.66 10.49
C VAL A 39 -4.66 14.04 9.69
N SER A 40 -4.70 15.17 9.01
CA SER A 40 -3.54 15.66 8.26
C SER A 40 -3.46 17.19 8.23
N ARG A 41 -2.25 17.69 8.35
CA ARG A 41 -1.92 19.05 7.97
C ARG A 41 -1.67 19.08 6.47
N GLN A 42 -2.42 19.89 5.75
CA GLN A 42 -2.27 20.07 4.30
C GLN A 42 -1.55 21.39 4.00
N VAL A 43 -0.81 21.40 2.90
CA VAL A 43 -0.16 22.62 2.38
C VAL A 43 -0.54 22.76 0.92
N LYS A 44 -1.17 23.88 0.58
CA LYS A 44 -1.59 24.19 -0.78
C LYS A 44 -0.40 24.06 -1.77
N GLY A 45 -0.63 23.34 -2.86
CA GLY A 45 0.36 23.12 -3.90
C GLY A 45 1.34 21.98 -3.65
N GLN A 46 1.27 21.31 -2.49
CA GLN A 46 2.06 20.11 -2.23
C GLN A 46 1.24 18.84 -2.43
N TYR A 47 1.87 17.78 -2.94
CA TYR A 47 1.32 16.41 -3.05
C TYR A 47 -0.10 16.33 -3.62
N GLY A 48 -0.46 17.18 -4.60
CA GLY A 48 -1.79 17.19 -5.19
C GLY A 48 -2.86 18.00 -4.45
N PHE A 49 -2.59 18.51 -3.26
CA PHE A 49 -3.50 19.42 -2.53
C PHE A 49 -3.57 20.78 -3.22
N LYS A 50 -4.50 20.92 -4.18
CA LYS A 50 -4.56 22.12 -5.06
C LYS A 50 -5.19 23.33 -4.39
N THR A 51 -6.10 23.14 -3.44
CA THR A 51 -7.01 24.19 -2.97
C THR A 51 -6.95 24.49 -1.49
N HIS A 52 -6.52 23.57 -0.65
CA HIS A 52 -6.67 23.65 0.80
C HIS A 52 -5.31 23.71 1.53
N SER A 53 -5.28 24.39 2.66
CA SER A 53 -4.19 24.37 3.62
C SER A 53 -4.76 24.37 5.04
N GLY A 54 -3.97 23.92 6.01
CA GLY A 54 -4.35 23.86 7.42
C GLY A 54 -4.50 22.44 7.95
N LEU A 55 -5.05 22.30 9.14
CA LEU A 55 -5.27 21.03 9.82
C LEU A 55 -6.67 20.50 9.49
N TRP A 56 -6.74 19.25 9.04
CA TRP A 56 -7.96 18.63 8.53
C TRP A 56 -8.23 17.28 9.18
N ILE A 57 -9.50 17.02 9.48
CA ILE A 57 -10.05 15.70 9.62
C ILE A 57 -10.61 15.33 8.24
N ARG A 58 -10.18 14.19 7.72
CA ARG A 58 -10.54 13.67 6.41
C ARG A 58 -11.16 12.28 6.58
N ASN A 59 -11.95 11.86 5.62
CA ASN A 59 -12.45 10.49 5.53
C ASN A 59 -11.95 9.86 4.22
N VAL A 60 -11.25 8.74 4.31
CA VAL A 60 -10.69 8.04 3.15
C VAL A 60 -11.71 7.17 2.42
N SER A 61 -12.95 7.09 2.91
CA SER A 61 -14.06 6.52 2.14
C SER A 61 -14.23 7.28 0.82
N THR A 62 -14.43 6.53 -0.25
CA THR A 62 -14.69 7.12 -1.59
C THR A 62 -15.94 8.01 -1.60
N ALA A 63 -16.92 7.72 -0.74
CA ALA A 63 -18.13 8.51 -0.55
C ALA A 63 -17.87 9.94 -0.09
N TRP A 64 -16.96 10.15 0.84
CA TRP A 64 -16.67 11.46 1.42
C TRP A 64 -15.77 12.33 0.55
N ARG A 65 -15.06 11.77 -0.38
CA ARG A 65 -14.08 12.48 -1.21
C ARG A 65 -13.10 13.32 -0.38
N GLU A 66 -12.67 12.77 0.76
CA GLU A 66 -11.51 13.15 1.56
C GLU A 66 -11.71 14.28 2.58
N ASP A 67 -12.17 15.48 2.22
CA ASP A 67 -12.15 16.63 3.12
C ASP A 67 -13.47 16.76 3.91
N VAL A 68 -13.43 16.49 5.21
CA VAL A 68 -14.62 16.51 6.08
C VAL A 68 -14.70 17.78 6.90
N CYS A 69 -13.63 18.08 7.65
CA CYS A 69 -13.63 19.18 8.60
C CYS A 69 -12.24 19.81 8.73
N ARG A 70 -12.18 21.14 8.59
CA ARG A 70 -10.97 21.92 8.90
C ARG A 70 -11.00 22.36 10.36
N LEU A 71 -9.88 22.18 11.05
CA LEU A 71 -9.69 22.69 12.41
C LEU A 71 -8.85 23.96 12.37
N VAL A 72 -9.37 25.02 12.99
CA VAL A 72 -8.69 26.32 13.08
C VAL A 72 -8.56 26.71 14.56
N PRO A 73 -7.38 26.53 15.16
CA PRO A 73 -7.12 27.01 16.51
C PRO A 73 -7.02 28.55 16.56
N SER A 74 -7.44 29.13 17.65
CA SER A 74 -7.32 30.58 17.87
C SER A 74 -7.13 30.91 19.34
N VAL A 75 -6.39 31.98 19.63
CA VAL A 75 -6.17 32.54 20.99
C VAL A 75 -6.34 34.03 20.91
N GLY A 76 -7.10 34.62 21.87
CA GLY A 76 -7.39 36.05 21.91
C GLY A 76 -8.05 36.57 20.61
N GLY A 77 -8.85 35.75 19.94
CA GLY A 77 -9.56 36.10 18.71
C GLY A 77 -8.69 36.05 17.43
N ARG A 78 -7.43 35.63 17.52
CA ARG A 78 -6.53 35.48 16.37
C ARG A 78 -6.29 34.00 16.07
N ASP A 79 -6.37 33.61 14.80
CA ASP A 79 -6.04 32.25 14.36
C ASP A 79 -4.56 31.96 14.61
N VAL A 80 -4.27 30.74 15.06
CA VAL A 80 -2.91 30.24 15.38
C VAL A 80 -2.51 29.22 14.34
N GLU A 81 -1.30 29.33 13.82
CA GLU A 81 -0.81 28.39 12.82
C GLU A 81 -0.43 27.03 13.44
N VAL A 82 -0.83 25.94 12.78
CA VAL A 82 -0.29 24.61 13.03
C VAL A 82 0.95 24.44 12.17
N THR A 83 2.12 24.34 12.78
CA THR A 83 3.41 24.28 12.08
C THR A 83 3.76 22.89 11.60
N GLU A 84 3.48 21.86 12.43
CA GLU A 84 3.70 20.46 12.10
C GLU A 84 2.80 19.54 12.94
N CYS A 85 2.75 18.26 12.56
CA CYS A 85 2.20 17.19 13.38
C CYS A 85 3.30 16.23 13.77
N VAL A 86 3.30 15.75 15.01
CA VAL A 86 4.31 14.84 15.55
C VAL A 86 3.60 13.63 16.15
N MET A 87 3.97 12.43 15.69
CA MET A 87 3.47 11.21 16.29
C MET A 87 4.21 10.95 17.60
N ARG A 88 3.43 10.65 18.60
CA ARG A 88 3.87 10.11 19.89
C ARG A 88 3.55 8.61 19.94
N ASP A 89 3.52 8.02 21.08
CA ASP A 89 3.19 6.60 21.31
C ASP A 89 1.74 6.25 20.88
N GLY A 90 1.46 6.19 19.57
CA GLY A 90 0.14 5.82 19.03
C GLY A 90 -0.89 6.96 18.93
N TRP A 91 -0.50 8.22 19.12
CA TRP A 91 -1.31 9.43 18.98
C TRP A 91 -0.50 10.57 18.36
N ILE A 92 -1.14 11.67 17.93
CA ILE A 92 -0.41 12.82 17.36
C ILE A 92 -0.68 14.13 18.10
N GLU A 93 0.33 14.99 18.05
CA GLU A 93 0.26 16.40 18.44
C GLU A 93 0.33 17.28 17.18
N ALA A 94 -0.67 18.11 16.94
CA ALA A 94 -0.58 19.24 16.02
C ALA A 94 0.03 20.43 16.78
N VAL A 95 1.27 20.78 16.43
CA VAL A 95 2.09 21.75 17.17
C VAL A 95 1.68 23.18 16.79
N THR A 96 1.44 24.00 17.80
CA THR A 96 1.24 25.45 17.65
C THR A 96 2.09 26.21 18.66
N GLU A 97 2.32 27.51 18.44
CA GLU A 97 3.03 28.39 19.40
C GLU A 97 2.29 28.57 20.75
N LYS A 98 1.01 28.21 20.81
CA LYS A 98 0.13 28.36 22.00
C LYS A 98 -0.19 27.04 22.68
N GLY A 99 0.52 25.97 22.35
CA GLY A 99 0.32 24.61 22.83
C GLY A 99 -0.26 23.68 21.78
N PRO A 100 -0.21 22.36 22.01
CA PRO A 100 -0.63 21.38 21.03
C PRO A 100 -2.15 21.20 20.99
N ILE A 101 -2.63 20.71 19.83
CA ILE A 101 -3.90 20.01 19.70
C ILE A 101 -3.56 18.53 19.57
N GLU A 102 -4.11 17.72 20.45
CA GLU A 102 -3.83 16.30 20.57
C GLU A 102 -4.96 15.50 19.91
N PHE A 103 -4.60 14.40 19.19
CA PHE A 103 -5.54 13.50 18.53
C PHE A 103 -5.23 12.05 18.90
N ALA A 104 -6.24 11.32 19.35
CA ALA A 104 -6.15 9.89 19.63
C ALA A 104 -7.45 9.19 19.23
N PHE A 105 -7.34 7.95 18.72
CA PHE A 105 -8.50 7.13 18.41
C PHE A 105 -8.87 6.24 19.60
N ALA A 106 -10.05 6.42 20.17
CA ALA A 106 -10.59 5.51 21.18
C ALA A 106 -11.04 4.18 20.56
N ARG A 107 -11.58 4.23 19.36
CA ARG A 107 -11.95 3.11 18.47
C ARG A 107 -11.65 3.54 17.03
N PRO A 108 -11.64 2.60 16.05
CA PRO A 108 -11.44 2.96 14.65
C PRO A 108 -12.40 4.03 14.11
N ASP A 109 -13.62 4.05 14.61
CA ASP A 109 -14.69 4.99 14.26
C ASP A 109 -14.77 6.22 15.19
N LEU A 110 -13.98 6.29 16.27
CA LEU A 110 -14.09 7.33 17.31
C LEU A 110 -12.75 8.06 17.52
N LEU A 111 -12.66 9.26 16.97
CA LEU A 111 -11.54 10.18 17.14
C LEU A 111 -11.80 11.13 18.31
N LEU A 112 -10.83 11.26 19.21
CA LEU A 112 -10.80 12.25 20.28
C LEU A 112 -9.85 13.39 19.89
N VAL A 113 -10.32 14.63 20.04
CA VAL A 113 -9.56 15.87 19.80
C VAL A 113 -9.48 16.62 21.11
N ARG A 114 -8.28 16.95 21.57
CA ARG A 114 -8.07 17.60 22.86
C ARG A 114 -7.08 18.77 22.77
N SER A 115 -7.32 19.82 23.54
CA SER A 115 -6.33 20.84 23.90
C SER A 115 -6.41 21.11 25.40
N LYS A 116 -5.28 21.07 26.09
CA LYS A 116 -5.18 21.39 27.52
C LYS A 116 -5.01 22.90 27.78
N SER A 117 -4.84 23.70 26.74
CA SER A 117 -4.69 25.14 26.87
C SER A 117 -6.02 25.80 27.31
N PRO A 118 -6.05 26.53 28.40
CA PRO A 118 -7.27 27.23 28.84
C PRO A 118 -7.60 28.46 27.99
N GLU A 119 -6.73 28.83 27.04
CA GLU A 119 -6.90 29.98 26.16
C GLU A 119 -7.19 29.63 24.72
N MET A 120 -7.00 28.34 24.33
CA MET A 120 -7.14 27.91 22.95
C MET A 120 -8.59 27.59 22.62
N HIS A 121 -9.16 28.32 21.69
CA HIS A 121 -10.44 28.01 21.06
C HIS A 121 -10.20 27.21 19.80
N ILE A 122 -11.09 26.29 19.46
CA ILE A 122 -11.02 25.50 18.21
C ILE A 122 -12.30 25.73 17.40
N ARG A 123 -12.11 26.14 16.15
CA ARG A 123 -13.19 26.28 15.18
C ARG A 123 -13.14 25.07 14.23
N PHE A 124 -14.24 24.33 14.17
CA PHE A 124 -14.46 23.21 13.27
C PHE A 124 -15.29 23.69 12.08
N GLU A 125 -14.69 23.70 10.90
CA GLU A 125 -15.29 24.16 9.64
C GLU A 125 -15.63 22.95 8.77
N PHE A 126 -16.88 22.48 8.82
CA PHE A 126 -17.34 21.31 8.08
C PHE A 126 -17.57 21.64 6.61
N GLN A 127 -17.16 20.71 5.73
CA GLN A 127 -17.32 20.83 4.29
C GLN A 127 -18.60 20.15 3.83
N ARG A 128 -19.43 20.87 3.05
CA ARG A 128 -20.59 20.35 2.31
C ARG A 128 -21.52 19.38 3.05
N PRO A 129 -21.96 19.64 4.28
CA PRO A 129 -22.97 18.80 4.91
C PRO A 129 -24.28 18.89 4.12
N ARG A 130 -24.97 17.74 3.91
CA ARG A 130 -26.31 17.72 3.33
C ARG A 130 -27.32 18.27 4.31
N GLN A 131 -27.21 17.83 5.56
CA GLN A 131 -28.06 18.25 6.66
C GLN A 131 -27.23 18.30 7.95
N LYS A 132 -27.70 19.06 8.91
CA LYS A 132 -27.08 19.24 10.20
C LYS A 132 -28.16 19.32 11.25
N TYR A 133 -27.99 18.56 12.32
CA TYR A 133 -28.88 18.52 13.47
C TYR A 133 -28.10 18.82 14.74
N ASP A 134 -28.69 19.63 15.62
CA ASP A 134 -28.14 19.96 16.92
C ASP A 134 -29.09 19.49 18.00
N PHE A 135 -28.62 18.62 18.90
CA PHE A 135 -29.45 18.05 19.95
C PHE A 135 -28.65 17.76 21.24
N PRO A 136 -29.33 17.63 22.40
CA PRO A 136 -28.67 17.25 23.65
C PRO A 136 -28.05 15.85 23.56
N SER A 137 -26.91 15.66 24.25
CA SER A 137 -26.27 14.36 24.43
C SER A 137 -25.93 14.12 25.91
N ALA A 138 -25.46 12.93 26.25
CA ALA A 138 -25.00 12.60 27.59
C ALA A 138 -23.83 13.49 28.07
N PHE A 139 -23.06 14.07 27.14
CA PHE A 139 -21.90 14.92 27.42
C PHE A 139 -22.17 16.42 27.23
N GLY A 140 -23.41 16.79 26.89
CA GLY A 140 -23.78 18.17 26.65
C GLY A 140 -24.56 18.36 25.37
N ARG A 141 -23.94 18.78 24.27
CA ARG A 141 -24.60 18.99 22.97
C ARG A 141 -23.87 18.27 21.86
N ARG A 142 -24.63 17.56 21.04
CA ARG A 142 -24.20 16.78 19.88
C ARG A 142 -24.61 17.46 18.60
N ILE A 143 -23.77 17.39 17.60
CA ILE A 143 -24.07 17.76 16.23
C ILE A 143 -23.97 16.54 15.35
N ASP A 144 -24.99 16.31 14.56
CA ASP A 144 -25.07 15.25 13.56
C ASP A 144 -24.98 15.86 12.16
N TYR A 145 -23.91 15.55 11.44
CA TYR A 145 -23.72 15.92 10.05
C TYR A 145 -24.05 14.76 9.14
N LEU A 146 -25.11 14.89 8.35
CA LEU A 146 -25.48 13.91 7.35
C LEU A 146 -24.83 14.24 6.01
N HIS A 147 -24.10 13.27 5.45
CA HIS A 147 -23.51 13.34 4.12
C HIS A 147 -24.47 12.78 3.04
N TYR A 148 -24.13 12.99 1.76
CA TYR A 148 -24.96 12.57 0.62
C TYR A 148 -25.28 11.08 0.59
N ASN A 149 -24.37 10.21 1.02
CA ASN A 149 -24.53 8.76 1.03
C ASN A 149 -25.12 8.22 2.34
N ALA A 150 -25.73 9.08 3.13
CA ALA A 150 -26.24 8.79 4.46
C ALA A 150 -25.16 8.38 5.50
N ASP A 151 -23.88 8.52 5.17
CA ASP A 151 -22.83 8.50 6.16
C ASP A 151 -22.95 9.71 7.09
N ARG A 152 -22.64 9.51 8.35
CA ARG A 152 -22.87 10.51 9.40
C ARG A 152 -21.61 10.74 10.20
N LEU A 153 -21.41 11.97 10.63
CA LEU A 153 -20.39 12.35 11.58
C LEU A 153 -21.04 12.97 12.81
N LEU A 154 -20.91 12.35 13.97
CA LEU A 154 -21.37 12.93 15.23
C LEU A 154 -20.21 13.62 15.93
N MET A 155 -20.42 14.86 16.34
CA MET A 155 -19.46 15.63 17.12
C MET A 155 -20.04 15.95 18.51
N ASP A 156 -19.43 15.41 19.55
CA ASP A 156 -19.76 15.68 20.95
C ASP A 156 -18.70 16.55 21.63
N THR A 157 -19.11 17.66 22.25
CA THR A 157 -18.22 18.48 23.08
C THR A 157 -18.28 17.97 24.51
N ARG A 158 -17.20 17.32 24.96
CA ARG A 158 -17.10 16.68 26.28
C ARG A 158 -16.56 17.64 27.35
N VAL A 159 -15.57 18.47 26.97
CA VAL A 159 -14.97 19.49 27.83
C VAL A 159 -14.95 20.79 27.06
N GLY A 160 -15.28 21.90 27.74
CA GLY A 160 -15.42 23.21 27.13
C GLY A 160 -16.87 23.61 26.88
N ALA A 161 -17.07 24.77 26.31
CA ALA A 161 -18.37 25.30 25.91
C ALA A 161 -18.43 25.49 24.40
N ARG A 162 -19.62 25.39 23.82
CA ARG A 162 -19.83 25.54 22.39
C ARG A 162 -20.77 26.71 22.12
N ASP A 163 -20.44 27.51 21.11
CA ASP A 163 -21.36 28.55 20.61
C ASP A 163 -22.62 27.95 20.00
N PRO A 164 -23.75 28.66 20.05
CA PRO A 164 -24.87 28.35 19.19
C PRO A 164 -24.45 28.34 17.74
N ASP A 165 -24.95 27.34 17.02
CA ASP A 165 -24.44 27.00 15.72
C ASP A 165 -24.80 28.03 14.63
N LYS A 166 -23.83 28.38 13.79
CA LYS A 166 -24.03 29.27 12.63
C LYS A 166 -23.43 28.65 11.37
N GLY A 167 -24.31 28.17 10.49
CA GLY A 167 -23.87 27.57 9.24
C GLY A 167 -23.10 26.26 9.43
N ASN A 168 -21.98 26.09 8.76
CA ASN A 168 -21.14 24.86 8.78
C ASN A 168 -19.98 24.95 9.78
N THR A 169 -19.99 25.94 10.68
CA THR A 169 -18.90 26.19 11.61
C THR A 169 -19.37 25.96 13.05
N VAL A 170 -18.57 25.18 13.78
CA VAL A 170 -18.74 24.96 15.23
C VAL A 170 -17.54 25.55 15.94
N ARG A 171 -17.79 26.42 16.93
CA ARG A 171 -16.74 26.98 17.80
C ARG A 171 -16.82 26.34 19.16
N VAL A 172 -15.70 25.81 19.63
CA VAL A 172 -15.54 25.25 20.96
C VAL A 172 -14.58 26.16 21.76
N HIS A 173 -15.06 26.57 22.91
CA HIS A 173 -14.33 27.44 23.83
C HIS A 173 -13.78 26.62 24.99
N PRO A 174 -12.55 26.91 25.49
CA PRO A 174 -11.97 26.18 26.59
C PRO A 174 -12.69 26.45 27.90
N SER A 175 -12.76 25.45 28.75
CA SER A 175 -12.99 25.59 30.21
C SER A 175 -11.64 25.58 30.94
N ALA A 176 -11.68 25.56 32.27
CA ALA A 176 -10.46 25.39 33.07
C ALA A 176 -9.70 24.08 32.76
N GLY A 177 -10.40 23.06 32.26
CA GLY A 177 -9.83 21.78 31.79
C GLY A 177 -9.43 21.76 30.31
N GLY A 178 -9.51 22.91 29.61
CA GLY A 178 -9.26 22.99 28.18
C GLY A 178 -10.47 22.59 27.32
N ILE A 179 -10.22 21.89 26.24
CA ILE A 179 -11.22 21.38 25.28
C ILE A 179 -11.03 19.85 25.11
N GLU A 180 -12.13 19.11 25.08
CA GLU A 180 -12.18 17.75 24.54
C GLU A 180 -13.44 17.56 23.69
N VAL A 181 -13.24 17.04 22.49
CA VAL A 181 -14.30 16.75 21.51
C VAL A 181 -14.15 15.32 21.04
N ALA A 182 -15.26 14.58 20.99
CA ALA A 182 -15.35 13.27 20.38
C ALA A 182 -16.01 13.38 19.00
N ILE A 183 -15.42 12.74 18.00
CA ILE A 183 -15.92 12.69 16.63
C ILE A 183 -16.10 11.23 16.25
N LEU A 184 -17.35 10.84 16.04
CA LEU A 184 -17.74 9.48 15.68
C LEU A 184 -18.12 9.44 14.19
N ASP A 185 -17.45 8.56 13.44
CA ASP A 185 -17.76 8.25 12.04
C ASP A 185 -18.75 7.09 11.98
N ILE A 186 -19.89 7.31 11.34
CA ILE A 186 -20.95 6.32 11.22
C ILE A 186 -21.20 6.07 9.74
N HIS A 187 -20.94 4.86 9.30
CA HIS A 187 -21.35 4.38 8.00
C HIS A 187 -22.84 4.01 8.00
N THR A 188 -23.50 4.16 6.88
CA THR A 188 -24.94 3.91 6.73
C THR A 188 -25.37 2.56 7.32
N GLY A 189 -26.24 2.59 8.32
CA GLY A 189 -26.83 1.40 8.94
C GLY A 189 -25.98 0.70 10.01
N ASP A 190 -24.75 1.14 10.25
CA ASP A 190 -23.83 0.45 11.15
C ASP A 190 -23.83 1.01 12.59
N TRP A 191 -24.55 2.12 12.83
CA TRP A 191 -24.59 2.70 14.18
C TRP A 191 -25.61 1.98 15.06
N ASP A 192 -25.12 1.42 16.15
CA ASP A 192 -25.91 0.75 17.18
C ASP A 192 -26.59 1.68 18.20
N GLY A 193 -26.41 2.99 18.05
CA GLY A 193 -26.91 4.02 18.99
C GLY A 193 -26.05 4.19 20.24
N ALA A 194 -24.94 3.50 20.35
CA ALA A 194 -24.06 3.61 21.53
C ALA A 194 -23.41 4.99 21.64
N GLU A 195 -23.36 5.51 22.86
CA GLU A 195 -22.68 6.77 23.15
C GLU A 195 -21.16 6.66 22.88
N PRO A 196 -20.53 7.69 22.34
CA PRO A 196 -19.08 7.71 22.11
C PRO A 196 -18.33 7.80 23.44
N THR A 197 -18.10 6.66 24.09
CA THR A 197 -17.39 6.55 25.36
C THR A 197 -15.89 6.29 25.18
N GLY A 198 -15.11 6.48 26.23
CA GLY A 198 -13.65 6.26 26.28
C GLY A 198 -12.89 7.51 26.68
N SER A 199 -11.82 7.35 27.44
CA SER A 199 -10.93 8.44 27.82
C SER A 199 -9.79 8.61 26.80
N PHE A 200 -9.21 9.79 26.74
CA PHE A 200 -8.05 10.05 25.89
C PHE A 200 -6.85 9.19 26.30
N GLU A 201 -6.64 8.99 27.60
CA GLU A 201 -5.55 8.18 28.13
C GLU A 201 -5.70 6.70 27.80
N ASP A 202 -6.93 6.15 27.82
CA ASP A 202 -7.22 4.77 27.39
C ASP A 202 -6.98 4.61 25.89
N ALA A 203 -7.41 5.58 25.10
CA ALA A 203 -7.16 5.63 23.67
C ALA A 203 -5.65 5.58 23.37
N VAL A 204 -4.85 6.41 24.03
CA VAL A 204 -3.39 6.42 23.88
C VAL A 204 -2.79 5.06 24.22
N ARG A 205 -3.16 4.44 25.35
CA ARG A 205 -2.63 3.12 25.72
C ARG A 205 -2.97 2.04 24.70
N THR A 206 -4.20 2.04 24.22
CA THR A 206 -4.68 1.06 23.24
C THR A 206 -3.94 1.21 21.91
N GLN A 207 -3.77 2.42 21.43
CA GLN A 207 -3.12 2.68 20.15
C GLN A 207 -1.61 2.46 20.22
N LYS A 208 -0.96 2.79 21.34
CA LYS A 208 0.43 2.43 21.58
C LYS A 208 0.66 0.92 21.44
N ALA A 209 -0.12 0.11 22.16
CA ALA A 209 -0.01 -1.35 22.08
C ALA A 209 -0.32 -1.88 20.67
N SER A 210 -1.25 -1.26 19.95
CA SER A 210 -1.58 -1.60 18.55
C SER A 210 -0.41 -1.32 17.61
N PHE A 211 0.21 -0.14 17.74
CA PHE A 211 1.37 0.25 16.94
C PHE A 211 2.60 -0.63 17.24
N GLU A 212 2.87 -0.93 18.52
CA GLU A 212 3.97 -1.81 18.92
C GLU A 212 3.84 -3.21 18.30
N ARG A 213 2.62 -3.76 18.21
CA ARG A 213 2.37 -5.03 17.51
C ARG A 213 2.66 -4.92 16.02
N MET A 214 2.23 -3.85 15.34
CA MET A 214 2.57 -3.62 13.93
C MET A 214 4.08 -3.54 13.72
N LEU A 215 4.79 -2.76 14.52
CA LEU A 215 6.24 -2.64 14.42
C LEU A 215 6.95 -3.98 14.64
N ALA A 216 6.48 -4.79 15.61
CA ALA A 216 7.03 -6.11 15.89
C ALA A 216 6.73 -7.14 14.78
N SER A 217 5.68 -6.94 13.97
CA SER A 217 5.34 -7.83 12.87
C SER A 217 6.20 -7.62 11.61
N LEU A 218 6.95 -6.52 11.53
CA LEU A 218 7.78 -6.22 10.37
C LEU A 218 9.16 -6.89 10.46
N PRO A 219 9.78 -7.24 9.31
CA PRO A 219 11.10 -7.87 9.28
C PRO A 219 12.17 -6.94 9.87
N SER A 220 13.22 -7.56 10.42
CA SER A 220 14.44 -6.83 10.82
C SER A 220 15.17 -6.31 9.59
N VAL A 221 15.84 -5.18 9.75
CA VAL A 221 16.63 -4.53 8.71
C VAL A 221 18.00 -4.12 9.26
N PRO A 222 19.01 -3.86 8.42
CA PRO A 222 20.26 -3.27 8.86
C PRO A 222 20.04 -1.97 9.64
N LYS A 223 20.86 -1.72 10.66
CA LYS A 223 20.76 -0.53 11.54
C LYS A 223 20.60 0.80 10.79
N ALA A 224 21.23 0.94 9.63
CA ALA A 224 21.13 2.14 8.79
C ALA A 224 19.71 2.41 8.29
N PHE A 225 18.83 1.42 8.29
CA PHE A 225 17.46 1.48 7.76
C PHE A 225 16.38 1.40 8.84
N GLU A 226 16.75 1.30 10.14
CA GLU A 226 15.78 1.18 11.25
C GLU A 226 14.79 2.34 11.33
N ARG A 227 15.22 3.57 11.04
CA ARG A 227 14.32 4.71 10.98
C ARG A 227 13.25 4.52 9.88
N ALA A 228 13.66 4.15 8.69
CA ALA A 228 12.73 3.90 7.58
C ALA A 228 11.81 2.71 7.88
N ARG A 229 12.29 1.65 8.57
CA ARG A 229 11.46 0.54 9.06
C ARG A 229 10.36 1.03 10.02
N HIS A 230 10.71 1.92 10.94
CA HIS A 230 9.74 2.50 11.86
C HIS A 230 8.69 3.36 11.12
N GLU A 231 9.12 4.17 10.16
CA GLU A 231 8.22 4.96 9.29
C GLU A 231 7.31 4.06 8.44
N ALA A 232 7.83 2.93 7.92
CA ALA A 232 7.02 1.93 7.21
C ALA A 232 5.97 1.28 8.12
N ALA A 233 6.31 1.01 9.39
CA ALA A 233 5.36 0.50 10.38
C ALA A 233 4.20 1.49 10.61
N VAL A 234 4.51 2.78 10.72
CA VAL A 234 3.49 3.83 10.84
C VAL A 234 2.61 3.87 9.60
N LEU A 235 3.21 3.81 8.41
CA LEU A 235 2.47 3.81 7.15
C LEU A 235 1.49 2.64 7.05
N PHE A 236 1.93 1.42 7.33
CA PHE A 236 1.06 0.24 7.33
C PHE A 236 -0.03 0.34 8.38
N TRP A 237 0.34 0.74 9.59
CA TRP A 237 -0.59 0.89 10.70
C TRP A 237 -1.69 1.91 10.40
N THR A 238 -1.38 3.00 9.71
CA THR A 238 -2.36 4.05 9.39
C THR A 238 -3.20 3.77 8.15
N THR A 239 -2.80 2.84 7.27
CA THR A 239 -3.47 2.59 5.97
C THR A 239 -4.37 1.37 5.95
N ILE A 240 -4.43 0.56 7.01
CA ILE A 240 -5.35 -0.57 7.08
C ILE A 240 -6.75 -0.07 7.43
N ALA A 241 -7.64 -0.05 6.43
CA ALA A 241 -9.07 0.22 6.61
C ALA A 241 -9.80 -1.04 7.13
N GLY A 242 -10.83 -0.86 7.95
CA GLY A 242 -11.64 -1.95 8.50
C GLY A 242 -12.69 -2.48 7.51
N PRO A 243 -13.40 -3.57 7.87
CA PRO A 243 -14.58 -3.99 7.13
C PRO A 243 -15.63 -2.90 7.15
N ARG A 244 -16.00 -2.39 5.97
CA ARG A 244 -17.02 -1.36 5.77
C ARG A 244 -17.45 -1.37 4.31
N GLY A 245 -18.71 -1.16 4.03
CA GLY A 245 -19.23 -1.12 2.66
C GLY A 245 -18.87 -2.39 1.89
N MET A 246 -18.12 -2.27 0.79
CA MET A 246 -17.66 -3.42 0.01
C MET A 246 -16.57 -4.23 0.70
N PHE A 247 -15.76 -3.66 1.57
CA PHE A 247 -14.68 -4.37 2.25
C PHE A 247 -15.21 -5.42 3.23
N ARG A 248 -14.89 -6.67 2.98
CA ARG A 248 -15.32 -7.82 3.80
C ARG A 248 -14.34 -8.16 4.93
N ARG A 249 -13.14 -7.59 4.89
CA ARG A 249 -12.03 -7.79 5.83
C ARG A 249 -11.17 -6.53 5.91
N PRO A 250 -10.26 -6.43 6.88
CA PRO A 250 -9.26 -5.35 6.86
C PRO A 250 -8.47 -5.37 5.57
N MET A 251 -8.37 -4.22 4.90
CA MET A 251 -7.66 -4.05 3.63
C MET A 251 -6.66 -2.91 3.73
N MET A 252 -5.42 -3.17 3.36
CA MET A 252 -4.41 -2.13 3.28
C MET A 252 -4.61 -1.31 2.01
N LEU A 253 -4.98 -0.06 2.19
CA LEU A 253 -5.07 0.92 1.11
C LEU A 253 -3.67 1.24 0.57
N MET A 254 -3.58 1.66 -0.69
CA MET A 254 -2.28 2.06 -1.23
C MET A 254 -1.75 3.32 -0.55
N SER A 255 -2.63 4.26 -0.23
CA SER A 255 -2.32 5.40 0.65
C SER A 255 -3.59 5.96 1.30
N ASN A 256 -3.43 6.81 2.30
CA ASN A 256 -4.51 7.61 2.88
C ASN A 256 -4.61 9.01 2.24
N ASN A 257 -3.95 9.24 1.12
CA ASN A 257 -4.08 10.50 0.37
C ASN A 257 -5.20 10.38 -0.68
N TRP A 258 -4.86 10.13 -1.94
CA TRP A 258 -5.82 9.99 -3.04
C TRP A 258 -5.84 8.59 -3.67
N MET A 259 -4.87 7.73 -3.29
CA MET A 259 -4.83 6.31 -3.69
C MET A 259 -5.47 5.43 -2.60
N ASN A 260 -6.64 5.86 -2.11
CA ASN A 260 -7.42 5.27 -1.02
C ASN A 260 -8.21 4.01 -1.45
N LYS A 261 -7.58 3.15 -2.23
CA LYS A 261 -8.13 1.91 -2.78
C LYS A 261 -7.11 0.78 -2.66
N THR A 262 -7.53 -0.43 -2.99
CA THR A 262 -6.65 -1.61 -3.07
C THR A 262 -6.70 -2.18 -4.48
N TRP A 263 -5.54 -2.35 -5.11
CA TRP A 263 -5.39 -2.94 -6.45
C TRP A 263 -5.04 -4.43 -6.38
N SER A 264 -5.37 -5.18 -7.45
CA SER A 264 -5.33 -6.64 -7.44
C SER A 264 -3.94 -7.27 -7.66
N TRP A 265 -2.86 -6.52 -7.61
CA TRP A 265 -1.49 -7.04 -7.50
C TRP A 265 -0.70 -6.39 -6.35
N ASP A 266 -1.02 -5.13 -6.01
CA ASP A 266 -0.41 -4.38 -4.92
C ASP A 266 -0.64 -5.05 -3.56
N HIS A 267 -1.86 -5.50 -3.29
CA HIS A 267 -2.20 -6.22 -2.06
C HIS A 267 -1.34 -7.49 -1.85
N ALA A 268 -1.05 -8.20 -2.94
CA ALA A 268 -0.22 -9.40 -2.88
C ALA A 268 1.22 -9.03 -2.50
N ILE A 269 1.80 -7.97 -3.10
CA ILE A 269 3.13 -7.47 -2.75
C ILE A 269 3.16 -6.97 -1.31
N ASN A 270 2.11 -6.24 -0.85
CA ASN A 270 2.00 -5.79 0.54
C ASN A 270 2.00 -6.95 1.54
N SER A 271 1.44 -8.10 1.17
CA SER A 271 1.45 -9.28 2.04
C SER A 271 2.84 -9.85 2.31
N LEU A 272 3.83 -9.65 1.42
CA LEU A 272 5.18 -10.19 1.58
C LEU A 272 5.87 -9.63 2.83
N SER A 273 5.85 -8.31 3.03
CA SER A 273 6.51 -7.69 4.16
C SER A 273 5.88 -8.04 5.51
N LEU A 274 4.59 -8.37 5.52
CA LEU A 274 3.85 -8.80 6.71
C LEU A 274 4.10 -10.29 7.04
N GLY A 275 4.49 -11.09 6.06
CA GLY A 275 4.64 -12.55 6.20
C GLY A 275 5.82 -13.01 7.07
N TYR A 276 6.76 -12.13 7.40
CA TYR A 276 7.96 -12.49 8.17
C TYR A 276 7.63 -12.88 9.61
N HIS A 277 6.71 -12.19 10.26
CA HIS A 277 6.37 -12.44 11.66
C HIS A 277 4.88 -12.69 11.91
N ASP A 278 3.98 -12.11 11.12
CA ASP A 278 2.54 -12.28 11.26
C ASP A 278 1.90 -12.88 10.02
N GLN A 279 1.84 -14.21 9.99
CA GLN A 279 1.27 -14.95 8.87
C GLN A 279 -0.25 -14.76 8.72
N ASP A 280 -0.96 -14.45 9.81
CA ASP A 280 -2.41 -14.25 9.75
C ASP A 280 -2.72 -12.93 9.06
N VAL A 281 -2.02 -11.85 9.41
CA VAL A 281 -2.17 -10.56 8.74
C VAL A 281 -1.73 -10.65 7.28
N ALA A 282 -0.62 -11.34 6.99
CA ALA A 282 -0.17 -11.55 5.61
C ALA A 282 -1.20 -12.33 4.78
N TRP A 283 -1.79 -13.38 5.36
CA TRP A 283 -2.83 -14.16 4.71
C TRP A 283 -4.08 -13.33 4.42
N GLU A 284 -4.54 -12.52 5.37
CA GLU A 284 -5.69 -11.65 5.17
C GLU A 284 -5.43 -10.62 4.06
N GLN A 285 -4.24 -10.02 4.01
CA GLN A 285 -3.87 -9.11 2.91
C GLN A 285 -3.70 -9.85 1.58
N PHE A 286 -3.12 -11.04 1.55
CA PHE A 286 -2.99 -11.82 0.32
C PHE A 286 -4.34 -12.17 -0.30
N ARG A 287 -5.31 -12.57 0.53
CA ARG A 287 -6.61 -13.04 0.03
C ARG A 287 -7.65 -11.95 -0.19
N CYS A 288 -7.47 -10.74 0.33
CA CYS A 288 -8.53 -9.72 0.42
C CYS A 288 -9.16 -9.38 -0.93
N MET A 289 -8.39 -9.32 -2.03
CA MET A 289 -8.91 -9.04 -3.36
C MET A 289 -9.64 -10.23 -4.00
N PHE A 290 -9.32 -11.46 -3.59
CA PHE A 290 -10.04 -12.65 -4.07
C PHE A 290 -11.49 -12.72 -3.60
N ASP A 291 -11.87 -12.00 -2.53
CA ASP A 291 -13.27 -11.88 -2.09
C ASP A 291 -14.17 -11.23 -3.15
N PHE A 292 -13.57 -10.54 -4.10
CA PHE A 292 -14.25 -9.83 -5.20
C PHE A 292 -14.08 -10.52 -6.56
N MET A 293 -13.49 -11.72 -6.59
CA MET A 293 -13.33 -12.48 -7.83
C MET A 293 -14.69 -12.80 -8.45
N SER A 294 -14.81 -12.60 -9.77
CA SER A 294 -16.03 -12.98 -10.50
C SER A 294 -16.26 -14.49 -10.47
N PRO A 295 -17.48 -14.97 -10.75
CA PRO A 295 -17.75 -16.41 -10.86
C PRO A 295 -16.82 -17.12 -11.85
N GLU A 296 -16.41 -16.44 -12.93
CA GLU A 296 -15.52 -16.99 -13.97
C GLU A 296 -14.04 -16.97 -13.56
N GLY A 297 -13.69 -16.35 -12.43
CA GLY A 297 -12.33 -16.28 -11.91
C GLY A 297 -11.57 -14.99 -12.26
N MET A 298 -12.21 -13.97 -12.86
CA MET A 298 -11.60 -12.67 -13.10
C MET A 298 -11.42 -11.92 -11.79
N MET A 299 -10.25 -11.34 -11.54
CA MET A 299 -10.04 -10.37 -10.46
C MET A 299 -10.34 -8.96 -10.96
N PRO A 300 -10.94 -8.10 -10.13
CA PRO A 300 -11.12 -6.68 -10.50
C PRO A 300 -9.78 -5.97 -10.58
N ASP A 301 -9.74 -4.84 -11.25
CA ASP A 301 -8.60 -3.93 -11.26
C ASP A 301 -8.30 -3.43 -9.84
N MET A 302 -9.30 -2.81 -9.23
CA MET A 302 -9.21 -2.26 -7.87
C MET A 302 -10.57 -2.28 -7.16
N VAL A 303 -10.52 -2.14 -5.84
CA VAL A 303 -11.70 -2.08 -4.96
C VAL A 303 -11.55 -0.92 -3.98
N SER A 304 -12.65 -0.18 -3.78
CA SER A 304 -12.84 0.74 -2.66
C SER A 304 -13.93 0.20 -1.72
N ASP A 305 -14.21 0.92 -0.64
CA ASP A 305 -15.34 0.62 0.25
C ASP A 305 -16.71 0.79 -0.43
N GLU A 306 -16.79 1.54 -1.53
CA GLU A 306 -18.02 1.87 -2.25
C GLU A 306 -18.16 1.15 -3.60
N GLU A 307 -17.05 0.83 -4.28
CA GLU A 307 -17.03 0.42 -5.68
C GLU A 307 -16.04 -0.68 -5.99
N ILE A 308 -16.38 -1.54 -6.96
CA ILE A 308 -15.50 -2.54 -7.56
C ILE A 308 -15.27 -2.15 -9.02
N TYR A 309 -14.02 -2.01 -9.43
CA TYR A 309 -13.65 -1.57 -10.78
C TYR A 309 -13.20 -2.75 -11.64
N TRP A 310 -13.90 -2.97 -12.76
CA TRP A 310 -13.73 -4.13 -13.66
C TRP A 310 -13.20 -3.78 -15.04
N TRP A 311 -12.82 -2.53 -15.27
CA TRP A 311 -12.41 -2.06 -16.59
C TRP A 311 -11.04 -2.56 -17.05
N ALA A 312 -10.19 -2.97 -16.14
CA ALA A 312 -8.90 -3.61 -16.38
C ALA A 312 -8.69 -4.76 -15.39
N VAL A 313 -7.58 -5.45 -15.51
CA VAL A 313 -7.05 -6.44 -14.55
C VAL A 313 -5.64 -6.03 -14.15
N LYS A 314 -4.96 -6.84 -13.34
CA LYS A 314 -3.54 -6.66 -12.99
C LYS A 314 -2.75 -7.95 -13.20
N PRO A 315 -1.40 -7.88 -13.29
CA PRO A 315 -0.56 -9.04 -13.52
C PRO A 315 -0.78 -10.15 -12.49
N PRO A 316 -0.77 -11.43 -12.89
CA PRO A 316 -0.99 -12.56 -12.01
C PRO A 316 0.26 -12.92 -11.18
N VAL A 317 0.67 -12.03 -10.27
CA VAL A 317 1.85 -12.21 -9.40
C VAL A 317 1.60 -13.11 -8.19
N HIS A 318 0.35 -13.53 -7.96
CA HIS A 318 -0.10 -14.19 -6.74
C HIS A 318 0.60 -15.52 -6.46
N GLY A 319 0.87 -16.33 -7.48
CA GLY A 319 1.59 -17.58 -7.32
C GLY A 319 3.03 -17.38 -6.88
N TRP A 320 3.73 -16.39 -7.46
CA TRP A 320 5.07 -16.01 -7.01
C TRP A 320 5.07 -15.53 -5.57
N VAL A 321 4.16 -14.62 -5.22
CA VAL A 321 4.03 -14.10 -3.85
C VAL A 321 3.71 -15.21 -2.86
N PHE A 322 2.71 -16.06 -3.14
CA PHE A 322 2.33 -17.14 -2.23
C PHE A 322 3.45 -18.17 -2.04
N SER A 323 4.22 -18.45 -3.08
CA SER A 323 5.42 -19.30 -2.98
C SER A 323 6.48 -18.70 -2.06
N LYS A 324 6.66 -17.37 -2.04
CA LYS A 324 7.54 -16.68 -1.09
C LYS A 324 6.99 -16.77 0.34
N LEU A 325 5.72 -16.48 0.55
CA LEU A 325 5.07 -16.56 1.86
C LEU A 325 5.20 -17.96 2.49
N ARG A 326 5.02 -19.01 1.71
CA ARG A 326 5.19 -20.41 2.17
C ARG A 326 6.63 -20.75 2.56
N ARG A 327 7.63 -20.10 1.98
CA ARG A 327 9.03 -20.29 2.39
C ARG A 327 9.35 -19.57 3.70
N MET A 328 8.65 -18.48 4.00
CA MET A 328 8.84 -17.75 5.27
C MET A 328 8.27 -18.53 6.46
N LYS A 329 7.10 -19.14 6.28
CA LYS A 329 6.40 -19.88 7.33
C LYS A 329 5.41 -20.89 6.74
N GLU A 330 5.24 -22.03 7.41
CA GLU A 330 4.29 -23.07 7.02
C GLU A 330 2.83 -22.60 7.20
N PHE A 331 1.98 -22.90 6.21
CA PHE A 331 0.55 -22.62 6.22
C PHE A 331 -0.27 -23.84 6.61
N PRO A 332 -1.36 -23.69 7.39
CA PRO A 332 -2.32 -24.77 7.65
C PRO A 332 -2.91 -25.31 6.34
N ARG A 333 -3.19 -26.62 6.32
CA ARG A 333 -3.75 -27.32 5.14
C ARG A 333 -4.97 -26.61 4.55
N GLU A 334 -5.88 -26.14 5.39
CA GLU A 334 -7.06 -25.40 4.97
C GLU A 334 -6.71 -24.16 4.11
N ARG A 335 -5.72 -23.37 4.53
CA ARG A 335 -5.27 -22.19 3.77
C ARG A 335 -4.59 -22.57 2.46
N LEU A 336 -3.89 -23.71 2.43
CA LEU A 336 -3.30 -24.23 1.18
C LEU A 336 -4.39 -24.65 0.19
N GLU A 337 -5.48 -25.28 0.65
CA GLU A 337 -6.63 -25.64 -0.17
C GLU A 337 -7.34 -24.41 -0.73
N ILE A 338 -7.58 -23.38 0.10
CA ILE A 338 -8.16 -22.11 -0.33
C ILE A 338 -7.25 -21.42 -1.35
N ALA A 339 -5.95 -21.31 -1.09
CA ALA A 339 -5.01 -20.70 -2.02
C ALA A 339 -4.95 -21.43 -3.37
N TYR A 340 -4.97 -22.77 -3.34
CA TYR A 340 -5.01 -23.58 -4.55
C TYR A 340 -6.25 -23.28 -5.42
N ASP A 341 -7.43 -23.20 -4.81
CA ASP A 341 -8.67 -22.86 -5.52
C ASP A 341 -8.61 -21.43 -6.10
N LEU A 342 -8.29 -20.44 -5.27
CA LEU A 342 -8.32 -19.03 -5.66
C LEU A 342 -7.28 -18.73 -6.77
N ILE A 343 -6.03 -19.17 -6.58
CA ILE A 343 -4.97 -18.98 -7.58
C ILE A 343 -5.31 -19.77 -8.85
N GLY A 344 -5.86 -20.98 -8.70
CA GLY A 344 -6.24 -21.84 -9.83
C GLY A 344 -7.33 -21.22 -10.69
N ARG A 345 -8.37 -20.66 -10.08
CA ARG A 345 -9.45 -19.94 -10.79
C ARG A 345 -8.92 -18.73 -11.55
N TRP A 346 -8.09 -17.92 -10.91
CA TRP A 346 -7.45 -16.73 -11.54
C TRP A 346 -6.53 -17.13 -12.70
N THR A 347 -5.72 -18.20 -12.53
CA THR A 347 -4.87 -18.73 -13.60
C THR A 347 -5.70 -19.23 -14.79
N ASN A 348 -6.74 -20.03 -14.52
CA ASN A 348 -7.60 -20.55 -15.58
C ASN A 348 -8.33 -19.44 -16.34
N TRP A 349 -8.72 -18.34 -15.65
CA TRP A 349 -9.31 -17.19 -16.34
C TRP A 349 -8.35 -16.60 -17.37
N TRP A 350 -7.08 -16.36 -17.01
CA TRP A 350 -6.06 -15.90 -17.97
C TRP A 350 -5.92 -16.85 -19.16
N LEU A 351 -5.73 -18.12 -18.88
CA LEU A 351 -5.47 -19.15 -19.92
C LEU A 351 -6.67 -19.39 -20.86
N THR A 352 -7.89 -19.09 -20.43
CA THR A 352 -9.11 -19.35 -21.22
C THR A 352 -9.74 -18.11 -21.82
N ARG A 353 -9.46 -16.91 -21.26
CA ARG A 353 -10.11 -15.65 -21.66
C ARG A 353 -9.17 -14.67 -22.34
N ARG A 354 -7.85 -14.94 -22.28
CA ARG A 354 -6.84 -14.00 -22.77
C ARG A 354 -5.80 -14.64 -23.73
N ASP A 355 -6.09 -15.81 -24.31
CA ASP A 355 -5.35 -16.45 -25.40
C ASP A 355 -6.25 -16.43 -26.65
N PHE A 356 -6.28 -15.29 -27.36
CA PHE A 356 -7.23 -15.05 -28.45
C PHE A 356 -6.88 -15.80 -29.73
N ASP A 357 -5.61 -15.96 -30.06
CA ASP A 357 -5.17 -16.71 -31.26
C ASP A 357 -4.82 -18.19 -30.97
N ARG A 358 -4.99 -18.63 -29.72
CA ARG A 358 -4.81 -20.00 -29.24
C ARG A 358 -3.40 -20.55 -29.48
N ASN A 359 -2.41 -19.67 -29.38
CA ASN A 359 -1.01 -20.04 -29.54
C ASN A 359 -0.33 -20.53 -28.25
N GLY A 360 -1.05 -20.44 -27.10
CA GLY A 360 -0.61 -20.83 -25.75
C GLY A 360 0.08 -19.71 -24.98
N LEU A 361 0.07 -18.47 -25.49
CA LEU A 361 0.44 -17.24 -24.81
C LEU A 361 -0.82 -16.40 -24.56
N VAL A 362 -0.78 -15.54 -23.57
CA VAL A 362 -1.94 -14.70 -23.22
C VAL A 362 -1.61 -13.21 -23.39
N GLU A 363 -2.66 -12.39 -23.50
CA GLU A 363 -2.54 -11.00 -23.90
C GLU A 363 -2.98 -10.01 -22.82
N TYR A 364 -2.27 -8.87 -22.76
CA TYR A 364 -2.79 -7.63 -22.21
C TYR A 364 -3.66 -6.91 -23.24
N LEU A 365 -4.81 -6.41 -22.81
CA LEU A 365 -5.73 -5.64 -23.66
C LEU A 365 -5.59 -4.13 -23.45
N ASP A 366 -4.96 -3.72 -22.36
CA ASP A 366 -4.74 -2.31 -22.00
C ASP A 366 -3.42 -2.13 -21.24
N GLY A 367 -2.93 -0.91 -21.15
CA GLY A 367 -1.75 -0.59 -20.33
C GLY A 367 -1.95 -0.91 -18.87
N CYS A 368 -3.13 -0.63 -18.34
CA CYS A 368 -3.48 -0.87 -16.94
C CYS A 368 -3.54 -2.35 -16.59
N ASP A 369 -3.83 -3.25 -17.55
CA ASP A 369 -3.75 -4.70 -17.36
C ASP A 369 -2.34 -5.15 -16.94
N SER A 370 -1.32 -4.47 -17.42
CA SER A 370 0.08 -4.78 -17.09
C SER A 370 0.53 -4.22 -15.75
N GLY A 371 -0.25 -3.31 -15.15
CA GLY A 371 0.18 -2.51 -14.00
C GLY A 371 1.25 -1.47 -14.34
N TRP A 372 1.73 -1.43 -15.58
CA TRP A 372 2.70 -0.45 -16.12
C TRP A 372 2.01 0.52 -17.06
N ASP A 373 0.97 1.16 -16.58
CA ASP A 373 -0.12 1.84 -17.27
C ASP A 373 0.27 2.59 -18.55
N ASN A 374 1.36 3.34 -18.52
CA ASN A 374 1.85 4.11 -19.68
C ASN A 374 3.23 3.68 -20.17
N SER A 375 3.70 2.47 -19.82
CA SER A 375 4.98 1.94 -20.31
C SER A 375 5.09 2.01 -21.84
N THR A 376 6.25 2.38 -22.34
CA THR A 376 6.50 2.47 -23.79
C THR A 376 6.34 1.12 -24.49
N ALA A 377 6.75 0.02 -23.83
CA ALA A 377 6.58 -1.33 -24.35
C ALA A 377 5.12 -1.72 -24.60
N ILE A 378 4.20 -1.17 -23.80
CA ILE A 378 2.76 -1.46 -23.90
C ILE A 378 2.07 -0.41 -24.81
N CYS A 379 2.11 0.86 -24.41
CA CYS A 379 1.31 1.90 -25.05
C CYS A 379 1.73 2.18 -26.51
N MET A 380 3.03 2.10 -26.84
CA MET A 380 3.49 2.34 -28.21
C MET A 380 3.19 1.18 -29.15
N ASN A 381 3.10 -0.02 -28.61
CA ASN A 381 2.76 -1.21 -29.38
C ASN A 381 1.24 -1.42 -29.56
N ARG A 382 0.43 -0.67 -28.81
CA ARG A 382 -1.05 -0.66 -28.90
C ARG A 382 -1.69 -2.03 -28.71
N PRO A 383 -2.12 -2.41 -27.52
CA PRO A 383 -2.76 -3.67 -27.22
C PRO A 383 -3.86 -4.08 -28.24
N PRO A 384 -4.17 -5.40 -28.41
CA PRO A 384 -3.72 -6.54 -27.62
C PRO A 384 -2.26 -6.96 -27.87
N LEU A 385 -1.55 -7.32 -26.79
CA LEU A 385 -0.13 -7.65 -26.83
C LEU A 385 0.19 -8.90 -26.03
N GLU A 386 1.01 -9.78 -26.59
CA GLU A 386 1.75 -10.76 -25.81
C GLU A 386 3.05 -10.15 -25.33
N THR A 387 3.25 -10.17 -24.04
CA THR A 387 4.43 -9.60 -23.40
C THR A 387 5.16 -10.66 -22.57
N PRO A 388 6.49 -10.61 -22.50
CA PRO A 388 7.24 -11.68 -21.84
C PRO A 388 7.07 -11.72 -20.32
N ASP A 389 6.79 -10.59 -19.65
CA ASP A 389 6.52 -10.50 -18.21
C ASP A 389 5.23 -11.22 -17.81
N LEU A 390 4.14 -11.05 -18.56
CA LEU A 390 2.86 -11.70 -18.30
C LEU A 390 3.00 -13.23 -18.31
N GLN A 391 3.69 -13.76 -19.32
CA GLN A 391 3.94 -15.19 -19.42
C GLN A 391 4.79 -15.68 -18.26
N ALA A 392 5.81 -14.91 -17.86
CA ALA A 392 6.68 -15.26 -16.74
C ALA A 392 5.90 -15.37 -15.42
N PHE A 393 5.00 -14.43 -15.13
CA PHE A 393 4.16 -14.51 -13.94
C PHE A 393 3.21 -15.72 -13.96
N LEU A 394 2.61 -16.03 -15.10
CA LEU A 394 1.75 -17.21 -15.23
C LEU A 394 2.52 -18.54 -15.11
N ILE A 395 3.74 -18.62 -15.62
CA ILE A 395 4.62 -19.78 -15.43
C ILE A 395 4.84 -20.01 -13.93
N LEU A 396 5.25 -18.97 -13.20
CA LEU A 396 5.46 -19.05 -11.74
C LEU A 396 4.16 -19.38 -10.99
N GLN A 397 3.03 -18.88 -11.47
CA GLN A 397 1.72 -19.17 -10.87
C GLN A 397 1.32 -20.63 -11.06
N MET A 398 1.53 -21.21 -12.25
CA MET A 398 1.30 -22.61 -12.52
C MET A 398 2.26 -23.54 -11.75
N GLU A 399 3.52 -23.14 -11.58
CA GLU A 399 4.48 -23.87 -10.73
C GLU A 399 4.05 -23.84 -9.25
N CYS A 400 3.55 -22.71 -8.76
CA CYS A 400 2.97 -22.63 -7.41
C CYS A 400 1.79 -23.58 -7.25
N LEU A 401 0.89 -23.66 -8.25
CA LEU A 401 -0.25 -24.58 -8.24
C LEU A 401 0.19 -26.04 -8.29
N ALA A 402 1.23 -26.36 -9.07
CA ALA A 402 1.79 -27.71 -9.11
C ALA A 402 2.37 -28.15 -7.75
N ASP A 403 3.08 -27.24 -7.07
CA ASP A 403 3.63 -27.50 -5.74
C ASP A 403 2.55 -27.60 -4.67
N LEU A 404 1.53 -26.73 -4.71
CA LEU A 404 0.35 -26.83 -3.85
C LEU A 404 -0.40 -28.13 -4.04
N ALA A 405 -0.69 -28.53 -5.28
CA ALA A 405 -1.36 -29.78 -5.60
C ALA A 405 -0.57 -30.99 -5.05
N LYS A 406 0.76 -30.99 -5.24
CA LYS A 406 1.65 -32.02 -4.69
C LYS A 406 1.56 -32.08 -3.15
N THR A 407 1.63 -30.92 -2.48
CA THR A 407 1.53 -30.83 -1.00
C THR A 407 0.17 -31.32 -0.49
N LEU A 408 -0.90 -31.09 -1.26
CA LEU A 408 -2.27 -31.52 -0.94
C LEU A 408 -2.55 -32.99 -1.29
N GLY A 409 -1.58 -33.72 -1.90
CA GLY A 409 -1.74 -35.11 -2.32
C GLY A 409 -2.47 -35.30 -3.65
N ARG A 410 -2.57 -34.25 -4.48
CA ARG A 410 -3.27 -34.21 -5.78
C ARG A 410 -2.27 -34.40 -6.92
N GLY A 411 -1.68 -35.60 -7.02
CA GLY A 411 -0.56 -35.91 -7.93
C GLY A 411 -0.86 -35.65 -9.41
N GLU A 412 -2.04 -36.02 -9.89
CA GLU A 412 -2.46 -35.79 -11.28
C GLU A 412 -2.58 -34.30 -11.61
N GLU A 413 -3.20 -33.53 -10.74
CA GLU A 413 -3.32 -32.05 -10.89
C GLU A 413 -1.94 -31.39 -10.88
N SER A 414 -1.02 -31.83 -10.00
CA SER A 414 0.37 -31.38 -9.97
C SER A 414 1.08 -31.62 -11.32
N ALA A 415 0.94 -32.82 -11.89
CA ALA A 415 1.52 -33.15 -13.20
C ALA A 415 0.92 -32.29 -14.33
N GLN A 416 -0.40 -32.06 -14.31
CA GLN A 416 -1.09 -31.20 -15.28
C GLN A 416 -0.58 -29.74 -15.22
N TRP A 417 -0.47 -29.13 -14.03
CA TRP A 417 0.05 -27.78 -13.89
C TRP A 417 1.51 -27.66 -14.30
N THR A 418 2.34 -28.65 -13.97
CA THR A 418 3.73 -28.72 -14.43
C THR A 418 3.83 -28.74 -15.95
N ALA A 419 3.02 -29.58 -16.61
CA ALA A 419 3.00 -29.68 -18.08
C ALA A 419 2.54 -28.37 -18.74
N ARG A 420 1.51 -27.70 -18.18
CA ARG A 420 1.03 -26.40 -18.67
C ARG A 420 2.09 -25.29 -18.51
N SER A 421 2.77 -25.25 -17.36
CA SER A 421 3.87 -24.32 -17.10
C SER A 421 5.00 -24.51 -18.12
N GLN A 422 5.43 -25.76 -18.36
CA GLN A 422 6.49 -26.06 -19.33
C GLN A 422 6.08 -25.70 -20.77
N LYS A 423 4.84 -25.98 -21.16
CA LYS A 423 4.33 -25.61 -22.49
C LYS A 423 4.35 -24.08 -22.69
N MET A 424 3.96 -23.31 -21.69
CA MET A 424 4.01 -21.84 -21.76
C MET A 424 5.45 -21.34 -21.78
N LEU A 425 6.36 -21.93 -21.01
CA LEU A 425 7.78 -21.59 -21.06
C LEU A 425 8.39 -21.82 -22.44
N ASP A 426 8.08 -22.95 -23.07
CA ASP A 426 8.54 -23.25 -24.41
C ASP A 426 7.98 -22.26 -25.44
N ALA A 427 6.71 -21.88 -25.31
CA ALA A 427 6.07 -20.88 -26.16
C ALA A 427 6.68 -19.49 -25.94
N LEU A 428 6.89 -19.07 -24.69
CA LEU A 428 7.55 -17.83 -24.32
C LEU A 428 8.92 -17.71 -25.00
N VAL A 429 9.77 -18.73 -24.83
CA VAL A 429 11.14 -18.72 -25.40
C VAL A 429 11.10 -18.69 -26.94
N ARG A 430 10.23 -19.48 -27.55
CA ARG A 430 10.11 -19.57 -29.00
C ARG A 430 9.56 -18.29 -29.63
N VAL A 431 8.56 -17.63 -29.00
CA VAL A 431 7.81 -16.52 -29.59
C VAL A 431 8.32 -15.19 -29.12
N LEU A 432 8.59 -15.03 -27.81
CA LEU A 432 8.86 -13.73 -27.20
C LEU A 432 10.35 -13.47 -26.90
N PHE A 433 11.24 -14.34 -27.39
CA PHE A 433 12.66 -14.06 -27.48
C PHE A 433 13.14 -14.20 -28.95
N ASP A 434 14.06 -13.35 -29.36
CA ASP A 434 14.67 -13.45 -30.69
C ASP A 434 15.83 -14.45 -30.71
N ALA A 435 16.43 -14.64 -31.91
CA ALA A 435 17.57 -15.55 -32.08
C ALA A 435 18.78 -15.22 -31.21
N ASN A 436 18.91 -13.94 -30.77
CA ASN A 436 20.00 -13.46 -29.93
C ASN A 436 19.63 -13.47 -28.42
N GLY A 437 18.45 -13.99 -28.06
CA GLY A 437 17.94 -14.03 -26.69
C GLY A 437 17.40 -12.70 -26.18
N ALA A 438 17.16 -11.71 -27.05
CA ALA A 438 16.54 -10.46 -26.65
C ALA A 438 15.03 -10.62 -26.49
N PRO A 439 14.44 -10.15 -25.37
CA PRO A 439 13.00 -10.19 -25.17
C PRO A 439 12.30 -9.23 -26.13
N ARG A 440 11.11 -9.61 -26.59
CA ARG A 440 10.30 -8.82 -27.52
C ARG A 440 8.81 -8.89 -27.20
N VAL A 441 8.10 -7.84 -27.54
CA VAL A 441 6.63 -7.77 -27.46
C VAL A 441 6.05 -8.17 -28.81
N ARG A 442 5.02 -9.03 -28.81
CA ARG A 442 4.28 -9.38 -30.03
C ARG A 442 2.96 -8.62 -30.08
N ARG A 443 2.68 -7.98 -31.19
CA ARG A 443 1.40 -7.33 -31.47
C ARG A 443 0.47 -8.28 -32.21
N LEU A 444 -0.71 -8.52 -31.67
CA LEU A 444 -1.68 -9.40 -32.35
C LEU A 444 -2.23 -8.78 -33.63
N ARG A 445 -2.32 -7.45 -33.67
CA ARG A 445 -2.90 -6.70 -34.78
C ARG A 445 -2.27 -6.98 -36.15
N ASP A 446 -0.94 -7.06 -36.19
CA ASP A 446 -0.15 -7.21 -37.41
C ASP A 446 0.86 -8.35 -37.35
N ASN A 447 0.81 -9.17 -36.30
CA ASN A 447 1.79 -10.21 -35.98
C ASN A 447 3.25 -9.69 -35.92
N GLY A 448 3.42 -8.37 -35.72
CA GLY A 448 4.72 -7.73 -35.65
C GLY A 448 5.35 -7.85 -34.27
N PHE A 449 6.68 -7.63 -34.22
CA PHE A 449 7.46 -7.70 -32.97
C PHE A 449 8.15 -6.37 -32.70
N ASP A 450 8.28 -6.04 -31.41
CA ASP A 450 9.14 -4.96 -30.91
C ASP A 450 10.20 -5.56 -29.99
N SER A 451 11.43 -5.60 -30.45
CA SER A 451 12.64 -5.98 -29.69
C SER A 451 13.52 -4.77 -29.33
N ALA A 452 13.12 -3.57 -29.77
CA ALA A 452 13.89 -2.34 -29.53
C ALA A 452 13.49 -1.59 -28.25
N SER A 453 12.41 -2.02 -27.59
CA SER A 453 11.93 -1.37 -26.37
C SER A 453 13.00 -1.31 -25.29
N LEU A 454 13.17 -0.12 -24.72
CA LEU A 454 14.02 0.16 -23.56
C LEU A 454 13.22 0.31 -22.26
N SER A 455 12.02 -0.28 -22.21
CA SER A 455 11.25 -0.42 -20.98
C SER A 455 11.69 -1.65 -20.20
N LEU A 456 11.88 -1.49 -18.89
CA LEU A 456 12.31 -2.57 -17.99
C LEU A 456 11.30 -3.73 -17.91
N VAL A 457 10.01 -3.47 -18.14
CA VAL A 457 8.97 -4.51 -18.10
C VAL A 457 9.30 -5.70 -19.00
N THR A 458 9.93 -5.46 -20.16
CA THR A 458 10.32 -6.53 -21.07
C THR A 458 11.49 -7.39 -20.56
N ARG A 459 12.23 -6.94 -19.53
CA ARG A 459 13.32 -7.65 -18.87
C ARG A 459 12.87 -8.37 -17.60
N LEU A 460 11.64 -8.13 -17.12
CA LEU A 460 11.11 -8.82 -15.93
C LEU A 460 11.00 -10.34 -16.03
N PRO A 461 10.95 -11.00 -17.22
CA PRO A 461 11.06 -12.45 -17.29
C PRO A 461 12.32 -13.02 -16.65
N ILE A 462 13.31 -12.18 -16.34
CA ILE A 462 14.50 -12.58 -15.56
C ILE A 462 14.11 -13.23 -14.22
N ILE A 463 12.91 -12.98 -13.70
CA ILE A 463 12.36 -13.61 -12.48
C ILE A 463 12.25 -15.15 -12.62
N LEU A 464 12.17 -15.67 -13.84
CA LEU A 464 12.20 -17.11 -14.10
C LEU A 464 13.59 -17.72 -13.82
N GLY A 465 14.65 -16.92 -13.74
CA GLY A 465 15.99 -17.39 -13.42
C GLY A 465 16.47 -18.50 -14.36
N LYS A 466 17.03 -19.54 -13.77
CA LYS A 466 17.61 -20.70 -14.50
C LYS A 466 16.62 -21.54 -15.31
N ARG A 467 15.31 -21.25 -15.26
CA ARG A 467 14.30 -21.86 -16.15
C ARG A 467 14.46 -21.39 -17.60
N LEU A 468 14.92 -20.16 -17.77
CA LEU A 468 15.21 -19.60 -19.09
C LEU A 468 16.54 -20.13 -19.66
N PRO A 469 16.67 -20.27 -20.99
CA PRO A 469 17.94 -20.56 -21.65
C PRO A 469 19.02 -19.53 -21.29
N GLU A 470 20.26 -20.00 -21.20
CA GLU A 470 21.43 -19.17 -20.83
C GLU A 470 21.51 -17.88 -21.65
N LYS A 471 21.37 -17.98 -22.97
CA LYS A 471 21.45 -16.81 -23.87
C LYS A 471 20.38 -15.74 -23.57
N CYS A 472 19.17 -16.16 -23.15
CA CYS A 472 18.09 -15.22 -22.81
C CYS A 472 18.41 -14.49 -21.50
N ARG A 473 18.89 -15.23 -20.48
CA ARG A 473 19.32 -14.66 -19.21
C ARG A 473 20.49 -13.71 -19.39
N ALA A 474 21.56 -14.16 -20.04
CA ALA A 474 22.76 -13.38 -20.28
C ALA A 474 22.44 -12.07 -21.04
N ARG A 475 21.55 -12.13 -22.03
CA ARG A 475 21.10 -10.94 -22.77
C ARG A 475 20.34 -9.96 -21.89
N MET A 476 19.38 -10.40 -21.08
CA MET A 476 18.64 -9.50 -20.18
C MET A 476 19.54 -8.89 -19.11
N ILE A 477 20.48 -9.65 -18.55
CA ILE A 477 21.47 -9.16 -17.58
C ILE A 477 22.36 -8.10 -18.23
N ALA A 478 22.88 -8.37 -19.42
CA ALA A 478 23.67 -7.38 -20.18
C ALA A 478 22.87 -6.10 -20.49
N ASP A 479 21.62 -6.27 -20.92
CA ASP A 479 20.73 -5.13 -21.17
C ASP A 479 20.53 -4.28 -19.90
N ILE A 480 20.31 -4.88 -18.73
CA ILE A 480 20.15 -4.18 -17.45
C ILE A 480 21.45 -3.44 -17.09
N LYS A 481 22.61 -4.07 -17.24
CA LYS A 481 23.91 -3.49 -16.92
C LYS A 481 24.33 -2.34 -17.85
N GLU A 482 24.05 -2.47 -19.15
CA GLU A 482 24.72 -1.65 -20.19
C GLU A 482 23.81 -0.62 -20.84
N LYS A 483 22.48 -0.80 -20.79
CA LYS A 483 21.55 0.06 -21.52
C LYS A 483 20.98 1.22 -20.72
N GLY A 484 21.53 1.53 -19.52
CA GLY A 484 21.13 2.69 -18.75
C GLY A 484 19.84 2.50 -17.95
N PHE A 485 19.58 1.28 -17.48
CA PHE A 485 18.53 1.03 -16.50
C PHE A 485 19.02 1.32 -15.07
N ILE A 486 20.27 0.99 -14.76
CA ILE A 486 20.87 1.24 -13.46
C ILE A 486 21.32 2.69 -13.37
N THR A 487 20.86 3.39 -12.35
CA THR A 487 21.22 4.78 -12.01
C THR A 487 21.92 4.84 -10.65
N ASP A 488 22.29 6.01 -10.19
CA ASP A 488 22.85 6.19 -8.84
C ASP A 488 21.81 5.88 -7.75
N TRP A 489 20.52 5.96 -8.07
CA TRP A 489 19.40 5.82 -7.13
C TRP A 489 18.68 4.47 -7.19
N GLY A 490 18.88 3.69 -8.24
CA GLY A 490 18.22 2.40 -8.42
C GLY A 490 17.92 2.10 -9.87
N LEU A 491 16.83 1.38 -10.12
CA LEU A 491 16.50 0.78 -11.41
C LEU A 491 15.38 1.58 -12.10
N ALA A 492 15.70 2.30 -13.16
CA ALA A 492 14.75 3.07 -13.97
C ALA A 492 13.78 2.14 -14.72
N THR A 493 12.50 2.47 -14.77
CA THR A 493 11.48 1.70 -15.53
C THR A 493 11.55 1.90 -17.05
N GLU A 494 12.06 3.02 -17.49
CA GLU A 494 12.51 3.25 -18.86
C GLU A 494 13.98 3.67 -18.78
N SER A 495 14.83 3.08 -19.63
CA SER A 495 16.26 3.41 -19.67
C SER A 495 16.48 4.93 -19.78
N VAL A 496 17.41 5.47 -18.99
CA VAL A 496 17.77 6.90 -19.07
C VAL A 496 18.41 7.31 -20.41
N ASN A 497 18.79 6.32 -21.22
CA ASN A 497 19.30 6.50 -22.58
C ASN A 497 18.20 6.42 -23.65
N SER A 498 16.96 6.11 -23.24
CA SER A 498 15.81 6.06 -24.14
C SER A 498 15.38 7.49 -24.54
N ARG A 499 15.02 7.68 -25.80
CA ARG A 499 14.36 8.92 -26.27
C ARG A 499 13.01 9.17 -25.61
N HIS A 500 12.43 8.14 -24.97
CA HIS A 500 11.13 8.18 -24.31
C HIS A 500 11.24 8.41 -22.81
N TYR A 501 12.46 8.45 -22.26
CA TYR A 501 12.69 8.74 -20.86
C TYR A 501 12.12 10.11 -20.47
N LYS A 502 11.40 10.12 -19.35
CA LYS A 502 10.90 11.35 -18.72
C LYS A 502 11.14 11.26 -17.21
N THR A 503 11.64 12.35 -16.64
CA THR A 503 11.94 12.46 -15.19
C THR A 503 10.70 12.18 -14.33
N ASP A 504 9.55 12.75 -14.68
CA ASP A 504 8.23 12.47 -14.07
C ASP A 504 7.31 11.80 -15.11
N GLY A 505 7.78 10.68 -15.67
CA GLY A 505 7.11 9.95 -16.75
C GLY A 505 6.16 8.85 -16.28
N TYR A 506 5.94 8.71 -14.98
CA TYR A 506 5.20 7.61 -14.37
C TYR A 506 5.92 6.26 -14.62
N TRP A 507 5.52 5.43 -15.59
CA TRP A 507 6.24 4.22 -15.98
C TRP A 507 7.25 4.44 -17.15
N GLN A 508 7.52 5.67 -17.52
CA GLN A 508 8.46 6.06 -18.57
C GLN A 508 9.73 6.71 -17.98
N GLY A 509 10.33 6.10 -16.96
CA GLY A 509 11.60 6.58 -16.36
C GLY A 509 11.70 6.37 -14.85
N PRO A 510 10.76 6.86 -14.04
CA PRO A 510 10.81 6.78 -12.59
C PRO A 510 11.10 5.38 -12.02
N ILE A 511 11.78 5.35 -10.88
CA ILE A 511 12.06 4.12 -10.12
C ILE A 511 10.80 3.74 -9.34
N TRP A 512 10.43 2.45 -9.37
CA TRP A 512 9.29 1.89 -8.65
C TRP A 512 9.71 0.73 -7.76
N GLY A 513 9.17 0.68 -6.54
CA GLY A 513 9.48 -0.38 -5.58
C GLY A 513 9.21 -1.80 -6.08
N PRO A 514 7.99 -2.12 -6.55
CA PRO A 514 7.68 -3.46 -7.07
C PRO A 514 8.52 -3.90 -8.26
N ALA A 515 8.77 -2.98 -9.21
CA ALA A 515 9.63 -3.24 -10.36
C ALA A 515 11.06 -3.60 -9.93
N THR A 516 11.58 -2.86 -8.95
CA THR A 516 12.89 -3.11 -8.35
C THR A 516 12.91 -4.47 -7.65
N LEU A 517 11.90 -4.77 -6.81
CA LEU A 517 11.80 -6.05 -6.09
C LEU A 517 11.78 -7.24 -7.06
N ILE A 518 10.95 -7.21 -8.10
CA ILE A 518 10.85 -8.29 -9.10
C ILE A 518 12.17 -8.47 -9.84
N ALA A 519 12.83 -7.38 -10.24
CA ALA A 519 14.11 -7.45 -10.94
C ALA A 519 15.23 -7.99 -10.06
N VAL A 520 15.32 -7.57 -8.80
CA VAL A 520 16.30 -8.06 -7.81
C VAL A 520 16.12 -9.57 -7.58
N GLU A 521 14.89 -10.04 -7.36
CA GLU A 521 14.58 -11.46 -7.24
C GLU A 521 15.02 -12.26 -8.49
N GLY A 522 14.77 -11.70 -9.67
CA GLY A 522 15.17 -12.32 -10.92
C GLY A 522 16.69 -12.41 -11.09
N LEU A 523 17.43 -11.37 -10.71
CA LEU A 523 18.89 -11.37 -10.71
C LEU A 523 19.45 -12.43 -9.75
N ARG A 524 18.92 -12.53 -8.52
CA ARG A 524 19.28 -13.60 -7.58
C ARG A 524 18.97 -15.00 -8.15
N ALA A 525 17.81 -15.19 -8.78
CA ALA A 525 17.44 -16.44 -9.43
C ALA A 525 18.38 -16.81 -10.60
N CYS A 526 19.09 -15.85 -11.17
CA CYS A 526 20.14 -16.06 -12.17
C CYS A 526 21.54 -16.28 -11.58
N GLY A 527 21.75 -16.04 -10.28
CA GLY A 527 23.04 -16.11 -9.60
C GLY A 527 23.85 -14.81 -9.68
N GLU A 528 23.19 -13.68 -10.00
CA GLU A 528 23.78 -12.33 -10.06
C GLU A 528 23.62 -11.60 -8.71
N ASP A 529 23.98 -12.24 -7.60
CA ASP A 529 23.72 -11.79 -6.24
C ASP A 529 24.34 -10.40 -5.96
N ALA A 530 25.58 -10.18 -6.39
CA ALA A 530 26.27 -8.90 -6.17
C ALA A 530 25.55 -7.72 -6.86
N LEU A 531 25.01 -7.94 -8.06
CA LEU A 531 24.24 -6.93 -8.79
C LEU A 531 22.87 -6.71 -8.15
N ALA A 532 22.24 -7.78 -7.68
CA ALA A 532 20.98 -7.74 -6.95
C ALA A 532 21.12 -6.92 -5.67
N ASP A 533 22.17 -7.15 -4.89
CA ASP A 533 22.49 -6.42 -3.66
C ASP A 533 22.79 -4.94 -3.92
N GLU A 534 23.53 -4.63 -4.99
CA GLU A 534 23.78 -3.24 -5.40
C GLU A 534 22.48 -2.49 -5.66
N ILE A 535 21.58 -3.08 -6.45
CA ILE A 535 20.31 -2.45 -6.82
C ILE A 535 19.40 -2.32 -5.58
N ALA A 536 19.31 -3.37 -4.75
CA ALA A 536 18.55 -3.35 -3.51
C ALA A 536 19.05 -2.25 -2.56
N LEU A 537 20.37 -2.14 -2.38
CA LEU A 537 20.99 -1.13 -1.52
C LEU A 537 20.74 0.29 -2.02
N LYS A 538 20.83 0.53 -3.34
CA LYS A 538 20.50 1.83 -3.95
C LYS A 538 19.07 2.21 -3.67
N PHE A 539 18.13 1.30 -3.87
CA PHE A 539 16.70 1.53 -3.60
C PHE A 539 16.42 1.79 -2.11
N CYS A 540 17.02 1.01 -1.20
CA CYS A 540 16.85 1.23 0.23
C CYS A 540 17.40 2.60 0.69
N LYS A 541 18.54 3.04 0.15
CA LYS A 541 19.08 4.39 0.38
C LYS A 541 18.18 5.48 -0.18
N LEU A 542 17.62 5.27 -1.38
CA LEU A 542 16.67 6.19 -2.01
C LEU A 542 15.45 6.41 -1.12
N VAL A 543 14.81 5.33 -0.66
CA VAL A 543 13.64 5.39 0.23
C VAL A 543 13.98 6.07 1.55
N THR A 544 15.13 5.75 2.16
CA THR A 544 15.59 6.38 3.41
C THR A 544 15.78 7.90 3.26
N LYS A 545 16.22 8.36 2.08
CA LYS A 545 16.41 9.77 1.76
C LYS A 545 15.09 10.48 1.44
N SER A 546 14.22 9.85 0.66
CA SER A 546 13.10 10.50 -0.04
C SER A 546 11.71 10.06 0.43
N GLY A 547 11.63 9.17 1.45
CA GLY A 547 10.37 8.64 1.99
C GLY A 547 9.76 7.55 1.13
N PHE A 548 8.50 7.20 1.41
CA PHE A 548 7.77 6.11 0.77
C PHE A 548 6.88 6.60 -0.37
N SER A 549 7.47 7.37 -1.29
CA SER A 549 6.70 7.87 -2.44
C SER A 549 6.28 6.76 -3.40
N GLU A 550 5.23 7.01 -4.16
CA GLU A 550 4.71 6.10 -5.17
C GLU A 550 5.79 5.69 -6.17
N ASN A 551 6.59 6.66 -6.62
CA ASN A 551 7.78 6.46 -7.45
C ASN A 551 8.79 7.59 -7.26
N PHE A 552 9.97 7.48 -7.91
CA PHE A 552 11.08 8.40 -7.71
C PHE A 552 11.75 8.77 -9.03
N ASP A 553 12.22 10.01 -9.12
CA ASP A 553 13.08 10.44 -10.23
C ASP A 553 14.35 9.59 -10.29
N ALA A 554 14.57 8.90 -11.41
CA ALA A 554 15.69 8.01 -11.56
C ALA A 554 17.05 8.72 -11.64
N LYS A 555 17.09 9.99 -12.01
CA LYS A 555 18.33 10.79 -12.11
C LYS A 555 18.63 11.59 -10.86
N GLY A 556 17.61 12.22 -10.27
CA GLY A 556 17.78 13.08 -9.09
C GLY A 556 17.49 12.41 -7.75
N GLY A 557 16.83 11.27 -7.75
CA GLY A 557 16.40 10.55 -6.54
C GLY A 557 15.32 11.30 -5.76
N GLY A 558 14.60 12.23 -6.39
CA GLY A 558 13.50 12.94 -5.76
C GLY A 558 12.22 12.13 -5.71
N ALA A 559 11.42 12.33 -4.65
CA ALA A 559 10.09 11.75 -4.50
C ALA A 559 9.12 12.30 -5.54
N LEU A 560 8.28 11.44 -6.10
CA LEU A 560 7.25 11.78 -7.08
C LEU A 560 5.89 11.21 -6.65
N ARG A 561 4.80 11.90 -7.03
CA ARG A 561 3.42 11.46 -6.83
C ARG A 561 3.00 11.36 -5.35
N ASP A 562 2.32 10.27 -4.97
CA ASP A 562 1.86 10.08 -3.60
C ASP A 562 3.05 9.83 -2.66
N PRO A 563 3.21 10.60 -1.58
CA PRO A 563 4.39 10.53 -0.72
C PRO A 563 4.35 9.41 0.32
N ALA A 564 3.23 8.68 0.44
CA ALA A 564 3.02 7.67 1.48
C ALA A 564 2.36 6.40 0.90
N TYR A 565 3.13 5.63 0.15
CA TYR A 565 2.64 4.53 -0.67
C TYR A 565 3.07 3.17 -0.10
N THR A 566 2.09 2.30 0.20
CA THR A 566 2.33 1.05 0.95
C THR A 566 3.19 0.04 0.21
N TRP A 567 3.03 -0.15 -1.10
CA TRP A 567 3.86 -1.13 -1.80
C TRP A 567 5.34 -0.72 -1.91
N THR A 568 5.63 0.59 -1.89
CA THR A 568 7.01 1.08 -1.80
C THR A 568 7.63 0.68 -0.46
N ALA A 569 6.86 0.82 0.63
CA ALA A 569 7.27 0.37 1.95
C ALA A 569 7.45 -1.16 2.00
N SER A 570 6.54 -1.93 1.37
CA SER A 570 6.67 -3.38 1.28
C SER A 570 7.93 -3.81 0.53
N ALA A 571 8.18 -3.23 -0.65
CA ALA A 571 9.38 -3.51 -1.42
C ALA A 571 10.66 -3.16 -0.64
N PHE A 572 10.67 -1.99 0.03
CA PHE A 572 11.78 -1.57 0.90
C PHE A 572 12.03 -2.57 2.02
N LEU A 573 11.00 -2.99 2.76
CA LEU A 573 11.14 -3.90 3.89
C LEU A 573 11.69 -5.27 3.48
N VAL A 574 11.19 -5.81 2.35
CA VAL A 574 11.69 -7.10 1.81
C VAL A 574 13.14 -6.97 1.38
N LEU A 575 13.47 -5.95 0.57
CA LEU A 575 14.82 -5.75 0.07
C LEU A 575 15.82 -5.42 1.18
N ALA A 576 15.44 -4.57 2.15
CA ALA A 576 16.29 -4.24 3.28
C ALA A 576 16.54 -5.45 4.21
N HIS A 577 15.53 -6.31 4.39
CA HIS A 577 15.70 -7.55 5.16
C HIS A 577 16.69 -8.51 4.49
N GLU A 578 16.64 -8.63 3.17
CA GLU A 578 17.53 -9.50 2.40
C GLU A 578 18.98 -8.99 2.32
N LEU A 579 19.25 -7.76 2.75
CA LEU A 579 20.60 -7.18 2.89
C LEU A 579 21.21 -7.39 4.30
N ASN A 580 20.52 -8.08 5.23
CA ASN A 580 21.03 -8.38 6.57
C ASN A 580 22.17 -9.43 6.56
#